data_60c43efaa9db87ac8406fc10d2d1f330
#
_entry.id   60c43efaa9db87ac8406fc10d2d1f330
#
_cell.length_a   1.000
_cell.length_b   1.000
_cell.length_c   1.000
_cell.angle_alpha   90.00
_cell.angle_beta   90.00
_cell.angle_gamma   90.00
#
_symmetry.space_group_name_H-M   'P 1'
#
loop_
_entity.id
_entity.type
_entity.pdbx_description
1 polymer ?
#
loop_
_entity_poly.entity_id
_entity_poly.type
_entity_poly.pdbx_seq_one_letter_code
_entity_poly.pdbx_strand_id
1 'polypeptide(L)'
;MAKRGVSRREFIKATGAGALATGLGANIIVPGRAHAAKKTLKILQWVHFVPAYDEWFNKKYIKEWGEKNDTEVTVDNIGIAGLSARAAGEISAQKGHDLFLYNWPPPTVEEQTVDMKDVVQECERKFGKPIDLAIKSTYNPKTKKYFAFSPSFTPDPVNYRQDLFGQVGMPKGPASWDDVRQGGAKIKKQFGNPVGIGLAQEIDTAMAMRTIMYAHGSHEQDPDGNLTLDSKQTLEAIKFVKALFEETMTPEVFTWDASSNNRAMIAGKISVALNAISITRTAEKQDPEISKKIQLTKALKGPVRAIGLEHVMDCYVIWKFAENIEGAKKFLIDYVSNFRTAFLAGEFYDFPCYQKTVPDLAKLIANDPKAHPPDKYKVLEDVLNWATNVGYPGYSNAAIDEIYNTWVLNVMFAKAASGAASPEEALSEAEAACKRIFGKWKDKGLV
;
A
#
# COMPACT_ATOMS: atom_id res chain seq x y z
N MET A 1 65.12 -6.06 1.02
CA MET A 1 65.06 -6.59 -0.34
C MET A 1 63.72 -6.24 -0.96
N ALA A 2 63.71 -5.26 -1.82
CA ALA A 2 62.51 -4.75 -2.47
C ALA A 2 62.19 -5.57 -3.73
N LYS A 3 60.97 -6.10 -3.86
CA LYS A 3 60.48 -6.76 -5.06
C LYS A 3 60.04 -5.67 -6.06
N ARG A 4 60.70 -5.58 -7.23
CA ARG A 4 60.34 -4.72 -8.35
C ARG A 4 59.06 -5.24 -9.02
N GLY A 5 58.06 -4.39 -9.17
CA GLY A 5 56.87 -4.64 -10.00
C GLY A 5 57.15 -4.47 -11.48
N VAL A 6 56.59 -5.39 -12.29
CA VAL A 6 56.70 -5.39 -13.76
C VAL A 6 55.83 -4.28 -14.34
N SER A 7 56.41 -3.45 -15.24
CA SER A 7 55.73 -2.29 -15.83
C SER A 7 54.78 -2.72 -16.94
N ARG A 8 53.71 -1.94 -17.16
CA ARG A 8 52.70 -2.15 -18.23
C ARG A 8 53.33 -2.27 -19.63
N ARG A 9 54.54 -1.76 -19.84
CA ARG A 9 55.22 -1.75 -21.13
C ARG A 9 55.91 -3.10 -21.41
N GLU A 10 56.23 -3.89 -20.42
CA GLU A 10 56.86 -5.21 -20.56
C GLU A 10 55.81 -6.30 -20.84
N PHE A 11 54.58 -6.10 -20.41
CA PHE A 11 53.46 -7.04 -20.70
C PHE A 11 53.03 -7.03 -22.16
N ILE A 12 53.17 -5.88 -22.86
CA ILE A 12 52.76 -5.75 -24.27
C ILE A 12 53.79 -6.32 -25.26
N LYS A 13 55.04 -6.52 -24.84
CA LYS A 13 56.11 -7.08 -25.70
C LYS A 13 56.18 -8.60 -25.77
N ALA A 14 55.43 -9.28 -24.89
CA ALA A 14 55.51 -10.76 -24.78
C ALA A 14 54.45 -11.51 -25.61
N THR A 15 53.54 -10.81 -26.33
CA THR A 15 52.46 -11.45 -27.11
C THR A 15 52.51 -11.20 -28.62
N GLY A 16 53.65 -10.84 -29.18
CA GLY A 16 53.80 -10.56 -30.59
C GLY A 16 55.01 -11.20 -31.23
N ALA A 17 55.04 -12.52 -31.50
CA ALA A 17 55.83 -13.13 -32.54
C ALA A 17 55.53 -14.66 -32.69
N GLY A 18 55.12 -15.06 -33.88
CA GLY A 18 55.08 -16.45 -34.40
C GLY A 18 53.67 -16.88 -34.80
N ALA A 19 53.34 -17.23 -36.00
CA ALA A 19 54.08 -17.70 -37.15
C ALA A 19 53.12 -17.70 -38.35
N LEU A 20 53.60 -17.31 -39.50
CA LEU A 20 53.00 -17.58 -40.83
C LEU A 20 53.04 -19.09 -41.12
N ALA A 21 51.88 -19.69 -41.38
CA ALA A 21 51.79 -20.96 -42.11
C ALA A 21 50.52 -20.94 -42.98
N THR A 22 50.76 -21.02 -44.28
CA THR A 22 49.79 -21.09 -45.34
C THR A 22 48.93 -22.35 -45.30
N GLY A 23 47.64 -22.16 -45.42
CA GLY A 23 46.66 -23.24 -45.60
C GLY A 23 45.34 -22.67 -46.10
N LEU A 24 45.11 -22.71 -47.42
CA LEU A 24 43.83 -22.40 -48.04
C LEU A 24 42.78 -23.44 -47.62
N GLY A 25 42.04 -23.14 -46.58
CA GLY A 25 40.81 -23.81 -46.20
C GLY A 25 39.70 -22.76 -46.13
N ALA A 26 38.75 -22.78 -47.04
CA ALA A 26 37.55 -21.95 -46.98
C ALA A 26 36.73 -22.37 -45.76
N ASN A 27 36.95 -21.70 -44.61
CA ASN A 27 36.06 -21.78 -43.53
C ASN A 27 34.79 -20.98 -43.87
N ILE A 28 33.73 -21.71 -44.22
CA ILE A 28 32.39 -21.17 -44.24
C ILE A 28 32.10 -20.76 -42.76
N ILE A 29 32.22 -19.46 -42.47
CA ILE A 29 31.68 -18.88 -41.23
C ILE A 29 30.18 -18.99 -41.41
N VAL A 30 29.57 -20.05 -40.84
CA VAL A 30 28.13 -20.09 -40.59
C VAL A 30 27.90 -18.98 -39.57
N PRO A 31 27.13 -17.94 -39.89
CA PRO A 31 26.78 -16.95 -38.88
C PRO A 31 26.06 -17.72 -37.77
N GLY A 32 26.71 -17.90 -36.61
CA GLY A 32 26.04 -18.36 -35.42
C GLY A 32 24.80 -17.50 -35.27
N ARG A 33 23.63 -18.11 -35.10
CA ARG A 33 22.42 -17.38 -34.76
C ARG A 33 22.82 -16.49 -33.56
N ALA A 34 22.91 -15.18 -33.79
CA ALA A 34 22.97 -14.23 -32.71
C ALA A 34 21.75 -14.53 -31.86
N HIS A 35 21.94 -15.10 -30.67
CA HIS A 35 20.86 -15.14 -29.67
C HIS A 35 20.45 -13.69 -29.51
N ALA A 36 19.25 -13.34 -29.97
CA ALA A 36 18.67 -12.05 -29.67
C ALA A 36 18.82 -11.85 -28.16
N ALA A 37 19.33 -10.69 -27.73
CA ALA A 37 19.48 -10.38 -26.32
C ALA A 37 18.12 -10.63 -25.65
N LYS A 38 18.12 -11.43 -24.59
CA LYS A 38 16.90 -11.77 -23.87
C LYS A 38 16.26 -10.47 -23.39
N LYS A 39 14.96 -10.31 -23.60
CA LYS A 39 14.23 -9.15 -23.07
C LYS A 39 14.38 -9.10 -21.56
N THR A 40 14.49 -7.90 -20.99
CA THR A 40 14.55 -7.69 -19.54
C THR A 40 13.28 -6.99 -19.06
N LEU A 41 12.86 -7.26 -17.83
CA LEU A 41 11.80 -6.55 -17.14
C LEU A 41 12.24 -6.29 -15.70
N LYS A 42 12.34 -5.03 -15.32
CA LYS A 42 12.78 -4.58 -14.01
C LYS A 42 11.56 -4.12 -13.21
N ILE A 43 11.31 -4.76 -12.08
CA ILE A 43 10.13 -4.48 -11.23
C ILE A 43 10.60 -4.00 -9.87
N LEU A 44 10.04 -2.89 -9.38
CA LEU A 44 10.14 -2.52 -7.98
C LEU A 44 8.87 -2.94 -7.26
N GLN A 45 9.06 -3.67 -6.16
CA GLN A 45 8.03 -4.12 -5.23
C GLN A 45 8.33 -3.60 -3.82
N TRP A 46 7.32 -3.50 -2.98
CA TRP A 46 7.52 -3.35 -1.56
C TRP A 46 7.78 -4.70 -0.88
N VAL A 47 8.39 -4.70 0.31
CA VAL A 47 8.48 -5.90 1.15
C VAL A 47 7.12 -6.12 1.77
N HIS A 48 6.46 -7.20 1.38
CA HIS A 48 5.08 -7.49 1.75
C HIS A 48 4.94 -7.87 3.23
N PHE A 49 3.87 -7.40 3.90
CA PHE A 49 3.60 -7.75 5.31
C PHE A 49 3.20 -9.22 5.53
N VAL A 50 2.89 -9.95 4.48
CA VAL A 50 2.74 -11.41 4.48
C VAL A 50 3.91 -12.03 3.71
N PRO A 51 4.99 -12.50 4.38
CA PRO A 51 6.21 -12.97 3.71
C PRO A 51 6.00 -14.12 2.71
N ALA A 52 4.93 -14.91 2.86
CA ALA A 52 4.59 -15.97 1.93
C ALA A 52 4.28 -15.46 0.51
N TYR A 53 3.77 -14.22 0.40
CA TYR A 53 3.57 -13.57 -0.89
C TYR A 53 4.89 -13.28 -1.58
N ASP A 54 5.86 -12.65 -0.88
CA ASP A 54 7.18 -12.36 -1.44
C ASP A 54 7.90 -13.65 -1.89
N GLU A 55 7.78 -14.71 -1.10
CA GLU A 55 8.35 -16.00 -1.47
C GLU A 55 7.75 -16.54 -2.76
N TRP A 56 6.43 -16.55 -2.87
CA TRP A 56 5.71 -16.98 -4.08
C TRP A 56 6.06 -16.08 -5.26
N PHE A 57 5.96 -14.76 -5.10
CA PHE A 57 6.18 -13.79 -6.18
C PHE A 57 7.61 -13.86 -6.71
N ASN A 58 8.62 -13.74 -5.82
CA ASN A 58 10.03 -13.65 -6.20
C ASN A 58 10.65 -15.00 -6.62
N LYS A 59 10.21 -16.12 -6.03
CA LYS A 59 10.85 -17.42 -6.27
C LYS A 59 10.11 -18.29 -7.30
N LYS A 60 8.81 -18.05 -7.50
CA LYS A 60 7.97 -18.87 -8.37
C LYS A 60 7.38 -18.05 -9.52
N TYR A 61 6.50 -17.09 -9.22
CA TYR A 61 5.69 -16.43 -10.23
C TYR A 61 6.53 -15.72 -11.31
N ILE A 62 7.51 -14.89 -10.92
CA ILE A 62 8.34 -14.13 -11.88
C ILE A 62 9.19 -15.06 -12.75
N LYS A 63 9.65 -16.20 -12.23
CA LYS A 63 10.42 -17.18 -12.99
C LYS A 63 9.55 -17.86 -14.05
N GLU A 64 8.39 -18.38 -13.65
CA GLU A 64 7.43 -19.02 -14.54
C GLU A 64 6.96 -18.05 -15.64
N TRP A 65 6.69 -16.79 -15.26
CA TRP A 65 6.31 -15.76 -16.22
C TRP A 65 7.46 -15.41 -17.18
N GLY A 66 8.66 -15.25 -16.65
CA GLY A 66 9.87 -14.92 -17.44
C GLY A 66 10.20 -16.02 -18.47
N GLU A 67 10.14 -17.29 -18.06
CA GLU A 67 10.34 -18.45 -18.95
C GLU A 67 9.28 -18.48 -20.06
N LYS A 68 8.00 -18.31 -19.70
CA LYS A 68 6.88 -18.30 -20.66
C LYS A 68 6.98 -17.16 -21.67
N ASN A 69 7.59 -16.03 -21.32
CA ASN A 69 7.63 -14.81 -22.13
C ASN A 69 9.02 -14.50 -22.71
N ASP A 70 9.96 -15.41 -22.61
CA ASP A 70 11.37 -15.23 -23.01
C ASP A 70 11.95 -13.90 -22.50
N THR A 71 11.71 -13.63 -21.22
CA THR A 71 12.07 -12.38 -20.56
C THR A 71 12.79 -12.65 -19.25
N GLU A 72 13.91 -11.99 -19.03
CA GLU A 72 14.59 -11.99 -17.73
C GLU A 72 13.94 -10.97 -16.83
N VAL A 73 13.34 -11.44 -15.71
CA VAL A 73 12.65 -10.57 -14.74
C VAL A 73 13.52 -10.38 -13.51
N THR A 74 13.77 -9.14 -13.14
CA THR A 74 14.44 -8.78 -11.88
C THR A 74 13.48 -8.00 -11.00
N VAL A 75 13.53 -8.25 -9.68
CA VAL A 75 12.68 -7.57 -8.71
C VAL A 75 13.54 -7.00 -7.59
N ASP A 76 13.40 -5.70 -7.37
CA ASP A 76 13.93 -5.03 -6.18
C ASP A 76 12.80 -4.92 -5.15
N ASN A 77 13.00 -5.47 -3.95
CA ASN A 77 12.07 -5.33 -2.84
C ASN A 77 12.61 -4.29 -1.84
N ILE A 78 11.81 -3.26 -1.54
CA ILE A 78 12.17 -2.23 -0.57
C ILE A 78 11.07 -2.02 0.47
N GLY A 79 11.44 -1.51 1.65
CA GLY A 79 10.45 -1.16 2.68
C GLY A 79 9.55 -0.01 2.23
N ILE A 80 8.29 -0.03 2.66
CA ILE A 80 7.25 0.93 2.26
C ILE A 80 7.69 2.41 2.46
N ALA A 81 8.41 2.72 3.53
CA ALA A 81 8.93 4.05 3.80
C ALA A 81 9.95 4.56 2.77
N GLY A 82 10.55 3.66 1.97
CA GLY A 82 11.53 4.00 0.94
C GLY A 82 10.94 4.33 -0.42
N LEU A 83 9.67 4.01 -0.66
CA LEU A 83 9.04 4.09 -1.99
C LEU A 83 9.09 5.50 -2.60
N SER A 84 8.65 6.53 -1.86
CA SER A 84 8.63 7.92 -2.35
C SER A 84 10.04 8.42 -2.73
N ALA A 85 11.04 8.14 -1.90
CA ALA A 85 12.42 8.56 -2.15
C ALA A 85 13.01 7.81 -3.36
N ARG A 86 12.73 6.52 -3.51
CA ARG A 86 13.17 5.72 -4.66
C ARG A 86 12.55 6.24 -5.95
N ALA A 87 11.25 6.50 -5.97
CA ALA A 87 10.55 7.04 -7.12
C ALA A 87 11.10 8.41 -7.55
N ALA A 88 11.30 9.32 -6.59
CA ALA A 88 11.91 10.63 -6.87
C ALA A 88 13.31 10.50 -7.47
N GLY A 89 14.12 9.55 -6.98
CA GLY A 89 15.44 9.26 -7.52
C GLY A 89 15.40 8.76 -8.97
N GLU A 90 14.50 7.82 -9.28
CA GLU A 90 14.34 7.29 -10.65
C GLU A 90 13.82 8.36 -11.64
N ILE A 91 12.83 9.14 -11.22
CA ILE A 91 12.32 10.28 -12.02
C ILE A 91 13.42 11.29 -12.28
N SER A 92 14.21 11.65 -11.27
CA SER A 92 15.32 12.60 -11.44
C SER A 92 16.41 12.08 -12.40
N ALA A 93 16.70 10.79 -12.32
CA ALA A 93 17.70 10.13 -13.17
C ALA A 93 17.16 9.79 -14.56
N GLN A 94 15.85 9.84 -14.81
CA GLN A 94 15.15 9.35 -16.00
C GLN A 94 15.60 7.91 -16.36
N LYS A 95 15.77 7.09 -15.32
CA LYS A 95 16.25 5.71 -15.41
C LYS A 95 15.89 4.94 -14.14
N GLY A 96 15.51 3.66 -14.29
CA GLY A 96 15.19 2.81 -13.15
C GLY A 96 14.45 1.54 -13.57
N HIS A 97 13.35 1.25 -12.88
CA HIS A 97 12.50 0.09 -13.15
C HIS A 97 11.56 0.35 -14.33
N ASP A 98 11.12 -0.73 -14.98
CA ASP A 98 10.06 -0.65 -15.98
C ASP A 98 8.69 -0.54 -15.30
N LEU A 99 8.50 -1.29 -14.22
CA LEU A 99 7.29 -1.35 -13.44
C LEU A 99 7.59 -1.00 -11.98
N PHE A 100 6.87 -0.04 -11.43
CA PHE A 100 7.07 0.46 -10.08
C PHE A 100 5.76 0.39 -9.29
N LEU A 101 5.78 -0.25 -8.10
CA LEU A 101 4.64 -0.36 -7.22
C LEU A 101 4.64 0.73 -6.14
N TYR A 102 3.54 1.46 -6.04
CA TYR A 102 3.16 2.28 -4.89
C TYR A 102 2.09 1.57 -4.06
N ASN A 103 2.06 1.85 -2.77
CA ASN A 103 1.03 1.33 -1.84
C ASN A 103 -0.10 2.34 -1.58
N TRP A 104 -0.14 3.41 -2.35
CA TRP A 104 -1.17 4.46 -2.36
C TRP A 104 -1.26 5.05 -3.77
N PRO A 105 -2.37 5.73 -4.11
CA PRO A 105 -2.51 6.41 -5.40
C PRO A 105 -1.44 7.50 -5.59
N PRO A 106 -0.61 7.45 -6.67
CA PRO A 106 0.47 8.41 -6.91
C PRO A 106 0.19 9.43 -8.03
N PRO A 107 -0.91 10.20 -8.06
CA PRO A 107 -1.18 11.12 -9.16
C PRO A 107 -0.19 12.29 -9.28
N THR A 108 0.63 12.56 -8.26
CA THR A 108 1.71 13.56 -8.35
C THR A 108 2.76 13.22 -9.41
N VAL A 109 2.90 11.94 -9.78
CA VAL A 109 3.85 11.48 -10.80
C VAL A 109 3.20 11.24 -12.17
N GLU A 110 1.94 11.61 -12.36
CA GLU A 110 1.16 11.35 -13.57
C GLU A 110 1.88 11.78 -14.87
N GLU A 111 2.58 12.92 -14.85
CA GLU A 111 3.32 13.42 -16.00
C GLU A 111 4.50 12.52 -16.40
N GLN A 112 5.02 11.71 -15.49
CA GLN A 112 6.16 10.80 -15.70
C GLN A 112 5.74 9.38 -16.07
N THR A 113 4.44 9.07 -16.05
CA THR A 113 3.92 7.71 -16.26
C THR A 113 3.28 7.54 -17.64
N VAL A 114 3.25 6.31 -18.13
CA VAL A 114 2.49 5.88 -19.30
C VAL A 114 1.00 5.86 -18.96
N ASP A 115 0.13 6.13 -19.94
CA ASP A 115 -1.32 5.92 -19.79
C ASP A 115 -1.62 4.41 -19.77
N MET A 116 -2.26 3.95 -18.71
CA MET A 116 -2.59 2.54 -18.49
C MET A 116 -3.97 2.14 -19.05
N LYS A 117 -4.59 2.99 -19.86
CA LYS A 117 -5.94 2.80 -20.39
C LYS A 117 -6.09 1.46 -21.13
N ASP A 118 -5.14 1.08 -21.94
CA ASP A 118 -5.15 -0.18 -22.69
C ASP A 118 -5.07 -1.41 -21.77
N VAL A 119 -4.28 -1.36 -20.70
CA VAL A 119 -4.20 -2.42 -19.69
C VAL A 119 -5.55 -2.56 -18.95
N VAL A 120 -6.15 -1.43 -18.54
CA VAL A 120 -7.45 -1.40 -17.88
C VAL A 120 -8.53 -1.99 -18.80
N GLN A 121 -8.58 -1.57 -20.07
CA GLN A 121 -9.57 -2.06 -21.05
C GLN A 121 -9.42 -3.55 -21.33
N GLU A 122 -8.19 -4.06 -21.46
CA GLU A 122 -7.96 -5.49 -21.67
C GLU A 122 -8.35 -6.32 -20.45
N CYS A 123 -8.04 -5.84 -19.25
CA CYS A 123 -8.47 -6.49 -18.02
C CYS A 123 -10.01 -6.43 -17.85
N GLU A 124 -10.64 -5.30 -18.17
CA GLU A 124 -12.10 -5.16 -18.14
C GLU A 124 -12.77 -6.14 -19.12
N ARG A 125 -12.25 -6.27 -20.32
CA ARG A 125 -12.74 -7.22 -21.33
C ARG A 125 -12.68 -8.66 -20.85
N LYS A 126 -11.61 -9.04 -20.12
CA LYS A 126 -11.39 -10.40 -19.64
C LYS A 126 -12.11 -10.72 -18.34
N PHE A 127 -12.12 -9.79 -17.40
CA PHE A 127 -12.49 -10.03 -16.01
C PHE A 127 -13.65 -9.16 -15.51
N GLY A 128 -14.23 -8.31 -16.39
CA GLY A 128 -15.28 -7.36 -16.03
C GLY A 128 -14.69 -6.06 -15.47
N LYS A 129 -15.58 -5.10 -15.20
CA LYS A 129 -15.17 -3.78 -14.68
C LYS A 129 -14.40 -3.91 -13.38
N PRO A 130 -13.33 -3.10 -13.19
CA PRO A 130 -12.72 -2.97 -11.87
C PRO A 130 -13.70 -2.32 -10.89
N ILE A 131 -13.47 -2.53 -9.61
CA ILE A 131 -14.25 -1.89 -8.55
C ILE A 131 -14.07 -0.35 -8.60
N ASP A 132 -15.06 0.37 -8.11
CA ASP A 132 -15.07 1.87 -8.12
C ASP A 132 -13.86 2.45 -7.37
N LEU A 133 -13.48 1.82 -6.27
CA LEU A 133 -12.31 2.17 -5.48
C LEU A 133 -11.02 2.18 -6.32
N ALA A 134 -10.80 1.17 -7.18
CA ALA A 134 -9.64 1.10 -8.08
C ALA A 134 -9.66 2.22 -9.12
N ILE A 135 -10.83 2.51 -9.70
CA ILE A 135 -10.98 3.58 -10.69
C ILE A 135 -10.67 4.93 -10.04
N LYS A 136 -11.25 5.22 -8.86
CA LYS A 136 -11.03 6.47 -8.14
C LYS A 136 -9.57 6.66 -7.70
N SER A 137 -8.85 5.57 -7.51
CA SER A 137 -7.45 5.58 -7.08
C SER A 137 -6.44 5.70 -8.23
N THR A 138 -6.83 5.44 -9.50
CA THR A 138 -5.87 5.32 -10.61
C THR A 138 -6.19 6.17 -11.84
N TYR A 139 -7.36 6.81 -11.88
CA TYR A 139 -7.81 7.61 -13.00
C TYR A 139 -7.94 9.10 -12.63
N ASN A 140 -7.42 9.97 -13.49
CA ASN A 140 -7.61 11.41 -13.36
C ASN A 140 -8.70 11.89 -14.33
N PRO A 141 -9.87 12.33 -13.84
CA PRO A 141 -10.98 12.78 -14.68
C PRO A 141 -10.70 14.09 -15.44
N LYS A 142 -9.74 14.91 -14.99
CA LYS A 142 -9.36 16.17 -15.66
C LYS A 142 -8.52 15.88 -16.91
N THR A 143 -7.49 15.05 -16.78
CA THR A 143 -6.59 14.67 -17.89
C THR A 143 -7.13 13.50 -18.70
N LYS A 144 -8.14 12.79 -18.19
CA LYS A 144 -8.71 11.55 -18.75
C LYS A 144 -7.70 10.42 -18.90
N LYS A 145 -6.71 10.37 -18.01
CA LYS A 145 -5.60 9.41 -18.01
C LYS A 145 -5.72 8.45 -16.85
N TYR A 146 -5.44 7.17 -17.10
CA TYR A 146 -5.10 6.22 -16.07
C TYR A 146 -3.61 6.36 -15.75
N PHE A 147 -3.27 7.15 -14.72
CA PHE A 147 -1.87 7.40 -14.32
C PHE A 147 -1.21 6.19 -13.68
N ALA A 148 -2.00 5.24 -13.20
CA ALA A 148 -1.58 3.98 -12.58
C ALA A 148 -2.55 2.86 -12.94
N PHE A 149 -2.21 1.64 -12.56
CA PHE A 149 -3.05 0.45 -12.65
C PHE A 149 -3.08 -0.27 -11.31
N SER A 150 -4.26 -0.64 -10.84
CA SER A 150 -4.38 -1.40 -9.59
C SER A 150 -5.02 -2.76 -9.80
N PRO A 151 -4.29 -3.86 -9.52
CA PRO A 151 -4.85 -5.21 -9.50
C PRO A 151 -5.57 -5.52 -8.20
N SER A 152 -5.20 -4.86 -7.11
CA SER A 152 -5.57 -5.21 -5.73
C SER A 152 -5.62 -4.04 -4.78
N PHE A 153 -6.37 -4.23 -3.71
CA PHE A 153 -6.40 -3.36 -2.53
C PHE A 153 -6.42 -4.21 -1.27
N THR A 154 -5.97 -3.65 -0.17
CA THR A 154 -6.00 -4.32 1.14
C THR A 154 -7.12 -3.73 1.99
N PRO A 155 -8.04 -4.54 2.53
CA PRO A 155 -9.02 -4.09 3.51
C PRO A 155 -8.38 -3.61 4.82
N ASP A 156 -9.01 -2.63 5.48
CA ASP A 156 -8.58 -2.07 6.76
C ASP A 156 -9.61 -2.34 7.88
N PRO A 157 -9.79 -3.60 8.32
CA PRO A 157 -10.70 -3.90 9.42
C PRO A 157 -10.12 -3.43 10.75
N VAL A 158 -10.99 -3.29 11.75
CA VAL A 158 -10.56 -3.07 13.13
C VAL A 158 -10.20 -4.41 13.77
N ASN A 159 -8.95 -4.52 14.21
CA ASN A 159 -8.45 -5.64 15.00
C ASN A 159 -8.67 -5.33 16.50
N TYR A 160 -9.31 -6.22 17.25
CA TYR A 160 -9.60 -5.98 18.66
C TYR A 160 -9.42 -7.22 19.52
N ARG A 161 -9.11 -7.02 20.78
CA ARG A 161 -9.00 -8.08 21.82
C ARG A 161 -10.38 -8.42 22.35
N GLN A 162 -11.00 -9.46 21.79
CA GLN A 162 -12.35 -9.89 22.16
C GLN A 162 -12.46 -10.28 23.64
N ASP A 163 -11.44 -10.90 24.18
CA ASP A 163 -11.37 -11.27 25.58
C ASP A 163 -11.44 -10.05 26.51
N LEU A 164 -10.77 -8.94 26.18
CA LEU A 164 -10.80 -7.71 26.95
C LEU A 164 -12.12 -6.96 26.78
N PHE A 165 -12.62 -6.84 25.55
CA PHE A 165 -13.91 -6.21 25.28
C PHE A 165 -15.07 -6.98 25.94
N GLY A 166 -15.01 -8.31 25.98
CA GLY A 166 -15.98 -9.14 26.69
C GLY A 166 -16.05 -8.82 28.19
N GLN A 167 -14.91 -8.57 28.83
CA GLN A 167 -14.83 -8.25 30.26
C GLN A 167 -15.37 -6.85 30.60
N VAL A 168 -15.46 -5.95 29.64
CA VAL A 168 -16.06 -4.61 29.85
C VAL A 168 -17.50 -4.50 29.33
N GLY A 169 -18.14 -5.64 29.05
CA GLY A 169 -19.55 -5.72 28.67
C GLY A 169 -19.82 -5.62 27.16
N MET A 170 -18.79 -5.80 26.34
CA MET A 170 -18.86 -5.77 24.87
C MET A 170 -18.41 -7.11 24.23
N PRO A 171 -19.13 -8.24 24.47
CA PRO A 171 -18.67 -9.55 24.02
C PRO A 171 -18.60 -9.74 22.52
N LYS A 172 -19.23 -8.86 21.72
CA LYS A 172 -19.16 -8.85 20.25
C LYS A 172 -18.12 -7.86 19.71
N GLY A 173 -17.32 -7.24 20.59
CA GLY A 173 -16.38 -6.18 20.23
C GLY A 173 -17.05 -4.82 20.03
N PRO A 174 -16.27 -3.80 19.60
CA PRO A 174 -16.78 -2.46 19.33
C PRO A 174 -17.56 -2.44 18.00
N ALA A 175 -18.70 -1.74 17.95
CA ALA A 175 -19.51 -1.49 16.76
C ALA A 175 -19.40 -0.02 16.29
N SER A 176 -18.90 0.85 17.14
CA SER A 176 -18.75 2.28 16.87
C SER A 176 -17.41 2.82 17.39
N TRP A 177 -17.03 4.00 16.94
CA TRP A 177 -15.87 4.72 17.47
C TRP A 177 -16.07 5.11 18.94
N ASP A 178 -17.31 5.38 19.35
CA ASP A 178 -17.64 5.60 20.77
C ASP A 178 -17.44 4.33 21.62
N ASP A 179 -17.74 3.15 21.08
CA ASP A 179 -17.45 1.88 21.77
C ASP A 179 -15.95 1.68 21.97
N VAL A 180 -15.13 2.05 20.98
CA VAL A 180 -13.65 2.01 21.10
C VAL A 180 -13.18 2.94 22.20
N ARG A 181 -13.71 4.17 22.25
CA ARG A 181 -13.36 5.15 23.29
C ARG A 181 -13.80 4.70 24.67
N GLN A 182 -15.07 4.35 24.85
CA GLN A 182 -15.62 3.96 26.15
C GLN A 182 -15.09 2.61 26.64
N GLY A 183 -15.06 1.61 25.74
CA GLY A 183 -14.53 0.29 26.04
C GLY A 183 -13.02 0.33 26.27
N GLY A 184 -12.30 1.02 25.40
CA GLY A 184 -10.85 1.22 25.49
C GLY A 184 -10.42 1.90 26.80
N ALA A 185 -11.16 2.93 27.24
CA ALA A 185 -10.88 3.58 28.52
C ALA A 185 -11.06 2.62 29.73
N LYS A 186 -12.13 1.82 29.71
CA LYS A 186 -12.34 0.79 30.75
C LYS A 186 -11.24 -0.27 30.72
N ILE A 187 -10.87 -0.76 29.53
CA ILE A 187 -9.83 -1.78 29.34
C ILE A 187 -8.48 -1.24 29.82
N LYS A 188 -8.10 -0.03 29.40
CA LYS A 188 -6.84 0.61 29.82
C LYS A 188 -6.78 0.73 31.35
N LYS A 189 -7.88 1.17 31.99
CA LYS A 189 -7.95 1.32 33.44
C LYS A 189 -7.87 0.00 34.19
N GLN A 190 -8.53 -1.06 33.69
CA GLN A 190 -8.66 -2.33 34.41
C GLN A 190 -7.51 -3.29 34.15
N PHE A 191 -6.98 -3.29 32.91
CA PHE A 191 -6.02 -4.30 32.44
C PHE A 191 -4.71 -3.70 31.95
N GLY A 192 -4.59 -2.37 31.83
CA GLY A 192 -3.38 -1.71 31.34
C GLY A 192 -3.18 -1.80 29.83
N ASN A 193 -4.20 -2.21 29.05
CA ASN A 193 -4.12 -2.35 27.60
C ASN A 193 -4.72 -1.12 26.89
N PRO A 194 -3.91 -0.15 26.43
CA PRO A 194 -4.40 1.02 25.70
C PRO A 194 -4.96 0.66 24.33
N VAL A 195 -5.66 1.59 23.70
CA VAL A 195 -5.95 1.57 22.28
C VAL A 195 -4.64 1.88 21.52
N GLY A 196 -4.35 1.09 20.49
CA GLY A 196 -3.13 1.17 19.74
C GLY A 196 -3.37 1.66 18.31
N ILE A 197 -3.71 2.94 18.16
CA ILE A 197 -3.81 3.64 16.87
C ILE A 197 -2.68 4.67 16.83
N GLY A 198 -1.87 4.67 15.76
CA GLY A 198 -0.76 5.60 15.60
C GLY A 198 -1.22 7.06 15.50
N LEU A 199 -0.38 7.97 15.98
CA LEU A 199 -0.49 9.43 15.81
C LEU A 199 0.87 9.99 15.34
N ALA A 200 1.53 9.28 14.41
CA ALA A 200 2.85 9.59 13.87
C ALA A 200 2.79 9.89 12.37
N GLN A 201 3.93 10.25 11.78
CA GLN A 201 4.03 10.46 10.34
C GLN A 201 4.31 9.13 9.63
N GLU A 202 3.29 8.30 9.57
CA GLU A 202 3.34 6.96 8.97
C GLU A 202 1.96 6.56 8.41
N ILE A 203 1.93 5.48 7.62
CA ILE A 203 0.79 5.10 6.79
C ILE A 203 -0.45 4.71 7.61
N ASP A 204 -0.32 3.94 8.69
CA ASP A 204 -1.48 3.46 9.46
C ASP A 204 -2.18 4.64 10.15
N THR A 205 -1.41 5.61 10.65
CA THR A 205 -1.98 6.89 11.14
C THR A 205 -2.73 7.62 10.03
N ALA A 206 -2.17 7.69 8.81
CA ALA A 206 -2.81 8.38 7.69
C ALA A 206 -4.17 7.75 7.34
N MET A 207 -4.27 6.41 7.39
CA MET A 207 -5.50 5.67 7.14
C MET A 207 -6.50 5.82 8.28
N ALA A 208 -6.06 5.64 9.53
CA ALA A 208 -6.92 5.73 10.71
C ALA A 208 -7.54 7.14 10.87
N MET A 209 -6.75 8.19 10.70
CA MET A 209 -7.24 9.56 10.84
C MET A 209 -8.27 9.91 9.76
N ARG A 210 -8.05 9.49 8.51
CA ARG A 210 -9.04 9.64 7.44
C ARG A 210 -10.31 8.83 7.70
N THR A 211 -10.17 7.60 8.16
CA THR A 211 -11.31 6.74 8.52
C THR A 211 -12.19 7.42 9.57
N ILE A 212 -11.59 7.95 10.64
CA ILE A 212 -12.34 8.68 11.68
C ILE A 212 -12.96 9.97 11.10
N MET A 213 -12.21 10.73 10.32
CA MET A 213 -12.68 11.97 9.69
C MET A 213 -13.87 11.72 8.77
N TYR A 214 -13.80 10.70 7.90
CA TYR A 214 -14.89 10.33 7.00
C TYR A 214 -16.12 9.79 7.76
N ALA A 215 -15.91 9.07 8.85
CA ALA A 215 -16.99 8.61 9.72
C ALA A 215 -17.73 9.76 10.42
N HIS A 216 -17.06 10.91 10.61
CA HIS A 216 -17.66 12.15 11.11
C HIS A 216 -18.32 13.00 10.00
N GLY A 217 -18.21 12.55 8.73
CA GLY A 217 -18.77 13.28 7.57
C GLY A 217 -17.89 14.41 7.04
N SER A 218 -16.61 14.40 7.40
CA SER A 218 -15.59 15.33 6.90
C SER A 218 -14.70 14.66 5.84
N HIS A 219 -14.09 15.45 4.98
CA HIS A 219 -13.17 15.02 3.92
C HIS A 219 -12.21 16.15 3.56
N GLU A 220 -11.10 15.80 2.88
CA GLU A 220 -10.18 16.80 2.35
C GLU A 220 -10.78 17.56 1.17
N GLN A 221 -11.63 16.87 0.38
CA GLN A 221 -12.23 17.43 -0.84
C GLN A 221 -13.66 16.97 -1.03
N ASP A 222 -14.42 17.68 -1.86
CA ASP A 222 -15.73 17.25 -2.37
C ASP A 222 -15.59 16.27 -3.57
N PRO A 223 -16.71 15.75 -4.13
CA PRO A 223 -16.65 14.88 -5.30
C PRO A 223 -16.00 15.50 -6.54
N ASP A 224 -16.03 16.84 -6.65
CA ASP A 224 -15.51 17.62 -7.78
C ASP A 224 -14.03 18.02 -7.60
N GLY A 225 -13.40 17.64 -6.47
CA GLY A 225 -12.00 17.94 -6.16
C GLY A 225 -11.78 19.33 -5.57
N ASN A 226 -12.78 19.95 -4.97
CA ASN A 226 -12.60 21.21 -4.24
C ASN A 226 -12.26 20.94 -2.78
N LEU A 227 -11.33 21.70 -2.23
CA LEU A 227 -10.93 21.60 -0.82
C LEU A 227 -12.11 21.88 0.12
N THR A 228 -12.36 21.00 1.09
CA THR A 228 -13.47 21.09 2.07
C THR A 228 -13.02 20.76 3.49
N LEU A 229 -11.73 20.78 3.79
CA LEU A 229 -11.18 20.38 5.08
C LEU A 229 -11.70 21.27 6.23
N ASP A 230 -11.77 22.57 6.04
CA ASP A 230 -12.27 23.51 7.04
C ASP A 230 -13.79 23.38 7.21
N SER A 231 -14.19 22.51 8.12
CA SER A 231 -15.59 22.24 8.40
C SER A 231 -15.82 21.93 9.89
N LYS A 232 -17.06 22.14 10.34
CA LYS A 232 -17.48 21.73 11.70
C LYS A 232 -17.21 20.24 11.92
N GLN A 233 -17.45 19.41 10.92
CA GLN A 233 -17.25 17.96 11.00
C GLN A 233 -15.78 17.59 11.20
N THR A 234 -14.86 18.31 10.54
CA THR A 234 -13.41 18.13 10.74
C THR A 234 -13.01 18.50 12.18
N LEU A 235 -13.51 19.64 12.66
CA LEU A 235 -13.23 20.07 14.04
C LEU A 235 -13.73 19.06 15.06
N GLU A 236 -14.94 18.51 14.88
CA GLU A 236 -15.47 17.46 15.76
C GLU A 236 -14.65 16.16 15.67
N ALA A 237 -14.17 15.77 14.50
CA ALA A 237 -13.27 14.63 14.35
C ALA A 237 -11.94 14.84 15.10
N ILE A 238 -11.37 16.03 15.03
CA ILE A 238 -10.13 16.39 15.74
C ILE A 238 -10.36 16.32 17.27
N LYS A 239 -11.46 16.90 17.77
CA LYS A 239 -11.83 16.84 19.18
C LYS A 239 -12.06 15.40 19.65
N PHE A 240 -12.68 14.57 18.80
CA PHE A 240 -12.87 13.15 19.10
C PHE A 240 -11.53 12.42 19.23
N VAL A 241 -10.60 12.60 18.30
CA VAL A 241 -9.28 11.95 18.33
C VAL A 241 -8.47 12.42 19.55
N LYS A 242 -8.54 13.71 19.89
CA LYS A 242 -7.94 14.24 21.13
C LYS A 242 -8.48 13.50 22.36
N ALA A 243 -9.78 13.40 22.49
CA ALA A 243 -10.40 12.71 23.64
C ALA A 243 -10.09 11.20 23.63
N LEU A 244 -10.08 10.56 22.44
CA LEU A 244 -9.69 9.15 22.28
C LEU A 244 -8.26 8.93 22.79
N PHE A 245 -7.32 9.79 22.41
CA PHE A 245 -5.94 9.73 22.89
C PHE A 245 -5.86 9.90 24.40
N GLU A 246 -6.41 10.97 24.97
CA GLU A 246 -6.34 11.29 26.40
C GLU A 246 -6.92 10.16 27.28
N GLU A 247 -8.03 9.58 26.85
CA GLU A 247 -8.73 8.57 27.62
C GLU A 247 -8.18 7.16 27.44
N THR A 248 -7.71 6.82 26.23
CA THR A 248 -7.49 5.42 25.88
C THR A 248 -6.06 5.07 25.44
N MET A 249 -5.24 6.02 25.01
CA MET A 249 -3.91 5.74 24.43
C MET A 249 -2.77 6.09 25.39
N THR A 250 -1.54 5.85 24.92
CA THR A 250 -0.30 6.25 25.59
C THR A 250 0.58 7.07 24.63
N PRO A 251 1.50 7.92 25.13
CA PRO A 251 2.35 8.78 24.27
C PRO A 251 3.23 8.04 23.26
N GLU A 252 3.44 6.75 23.41
CA GLU A 252 4.21 5.93 22.46
C GLU A 252 3.68 6.03 21.02
N VAL A 253 2.37 6.22 20.84
CA VAL A 253 1.71 6.30 19.52
C VAL A 253 2.22 7.45 18.64
N PHE A 254 2.86 8.48 19.21
CA PHE A 254 3.47 9.57 18.46
C PHE A 254 4.81 9.21 17.79
N THR A 255 5.37 8.04 18.12
CA THR A 255 6.66 7.58 17.59
C THR A 255 6.55 6.26 16.83
N TRP A 256 5.35 5.80 16.56
CA TRP A 256 5.11 4.54 15.89
C TRP A 256 5.50 4.57 14.40
N ASP A 257 5.91 3.41 13.92
CA ASP A 257 6.07 3.07 12.49
C ASP A 257 4.92 2.15 12.02
N ALA A 258 4.83 1.87 10.73
CA ALA A 258 3.78 1.06 10.10
C ALA A 258 3.65 -0.38 10.62
N SER A 259 4.55 -0.86 11.49
CA SER A 259 4.48 -2.19 12.09
C SER A 259 4.38 -2.17 13.62
N SER A 260 4.33 -0.97 14.22
CA SER A 260 4.29 -0.84 15.69
C SER A 260 3.01 -1.41 16.30
N ASN A 261 1.85 -1.15 15.69
CA ASN A 261 0.58 -1.70 16.13
C ASN A 261 0.53 -3.23 15.98
N ASN A 262 1.12 -3.80 14.92
CA ASN A 262 1.26 -5.25 14.74
C ASN A 262 2.03 -5.87 15.92
N ARG A 263 3.22 -5.34 16.20
CA ARG A 263 4.06 -5.82 17.31
C ARG A 263 3.36 -5.69 18.65
N ALA A 264 2.70 -4.57 18.89
CA ALA A 264 2.00 -4.31 20.16
C ALA A 264 0.78 -5.22 20.36
N MET A 265 0.00 -5.47 19.29
CA MET A 265 -1.18 -6.35 19.37
C MET A 265 -0.77 -7.81 19.57
N ILE A 266 0.23 -8.30 18.83
CA ILE A 266 0.74 -9.68 18.97
C ILE A 266 1.37 -9.89 20.35
N ALA A 267 2.07 -8.89 20.87
CA ALA A 267 2.60 -8.93 22.23
C ALA A 267 1.52 -8.82 23.33
N GLY A 268 0.24 -8.70 22.96
CA GLY A 268 -0.88 -8.58 23.90
C GLY A 268 -0.93 -7.25 24.66
N LYS A 269 -0.21 -6.21 24.21
CA LYS A 269 -0.05 -4.93 24.91
C LYS A 269 -1.17 -3.92 24.67
N ILE A 270 -1.90 -4.05 23.56
CA ILE A 270 -2.99 -3.12 23.19
C ILE A 270 -4.32 -3.83 23.04
N SER A 271 -5.41 -3.07 23.08
CA SER A 271 -6.78 -3.59 23.00
C SER A 271 -7.41 -3.50 21.61
N VAL A 272 -7.03 -2.50 20.82
CA VAL A 272 -7.54 -2.23 19.47
C VAL A 272 -6.40 -1.75 18.59
N ALA A 273 -6.42 -2.15 17.31
CA ALA A 273 -5.64 -1.56 16.23
C ALA A 273 -6.50 -1.43 14.98
N LEU A 274 -6.36 -0.35 14.23
CA LEU A 274 -6.85 -0.25 12.86
C LEU A 274 -5.70 -0.66 11.95
N ASN A 275 -5.84 -1.76 11.25
CA ASN A 275 -4.81 -2.35 10.40
C ASN A 275 -5.41 -3.49 9.57
N ALA A 276 -4.73 -3.83 8.49
CA ALA A 276 -5.04 -5.01 7.70
C ALA A 276 -4.94 -6.33 8.51
N ILE A 277 -5.13 -7.44 7.85
CA ILE A 277 -5.07 -8.77 8.48
C ILE A 277 -3.65 -9.29 8.75
N SER A 278 -2.60 -8.52 8.47
CA SER A 278 -1.21 -8.90 8.78
C SER A 278 -0.99 -9.20 10.26
N ILE A 279 -1.69 -8.48 11.16
CA ILE A 279 -1.68 -8.75 12.60
C ILE A 279 -2.13 -10.19 12.89
N THR A 280 -3.31 -10.56 12.39
CA THR A 280 -3.88 -11.89 12.65
C THR A 280 -3.09 -12.98 11.96
N ARG A 281 -2.63 -12.76 10.70
CA ARG A 281 -1.79 -13.72 9.97
C ARG A 281 -0.45 -13.99 10.66
N THR A 282 0.15 -12.95 11.21
CA THR A 282 1.39 -13.11 11.98
C THR A 282 1.13 -13.80 13.32
N ALA A 283 0.06 -13.43 14.03
CA ALA A 283 -0.31 -14.05 15.30
C ALA A 283 -0.63 -15.56 15.13
N GLU A 284 -1.34 -15.94 14.06
CA GLU A 284 -1.66 -17.35 13.75
C GLU A 284 -0.40 -18.23 13.63
N LYS A 285 0.71 -17.65 13.18
CA LYS A 285 1.99 -18.36 13.01
C LYS A 285 2.87 -18.30 14.25
N GLN A 286 2.90 -17.16 14.95
CA GLN A 286 3.87 -16.91 16.03
C GLN A 286 3.30 -17.21 17.43
N ASP A 287 2.03 -16.91 17.67
CA ASP A 287 1.34 -17.09 18.95
C ASP A 287 -0.14 -17.42 18.72
N PRO A 288 -0.49 -18.70 18.52
CA PRO A 288 -1.87 -19.13 18.33
C PRO A 288 -2.80 -18.77 19.50
N GLU A 289 -2.29 -18.63 20.71
CA GLU A 289 -3.10 -18.29 21.88
C GLU A 289 -3.52 -16.82 21.87
N ILE A 290 -2.64 -15.91 21.46
CA ILE A 290 -3.03 -14.50 21.23
C ILE A 290 -3.93 -14.37 20.02
N SER A 291 -3.69 -15.15 18.96
CA SER A 291 -4.51 -15.14 17.74
C SER A 291 -5.99 -15.46 18.02
N LYS A 292 -6.27 -16.41 18.92
CA LYS A 292 -7.64 -16.75 19.35
C LYS A 292 -8.37 -15.57 20.02
N LYS A 293 -7.61 -14.69 20.66
CA LYS A 293 -8.14 -13.52 21.39
C LYS A 293 -8.33 -12.28 20.50
N ILE A 294 -7.66 -12.24 19.35
CA ILE A 294 -7.76 -11.15 18.37
C ILE A 294 -8.89 -11.48 17.40
N GLN A 295 -9.88 -10.61 17.32
CA GLN A 295 -10.97 -10.68 16.35
C GLN A 295 -10.99 -9.45 15.45
N LEU A 296 -11.76 -9.54 14.37
CA LEU A 296 -11.94 -8.47 13.40
C LEU A 296 -13.37 -7.94 13.44
N THR A 297 -13.55 -6.66 13.23
CA THR A 297 -14.84 -6.07 12.90
C THR A 297 -14.72 -5.15 11.68
N LYS A 298 -15.85 -4.90 11.02
CA LYS A 298 -15.96 -4.00 9.86
C LYS A 298 -15.63 -2.57 10.28
N ALA A 299 -15.71 -1.65 9.31
CA ALA A 299 -15.67 -0.23 9.58
C ALA A 299 -16.64 0.16 10.70
N LEU A 300 -16.11 0.86 11.70
CA LEU A 300 -16.89 1.31 12.86
C LEU A 300 -17.84 2.44 12.48
N LYS A 301 -19.01 2.45 13.12
CA LYS A 301 -19.96 3.55 12.97
C LYS A 301 -19.40 4.79 13.67
N GLY A 302 -19.32 5.90 12.93
CA GLY A 302 -19.16 7.25 13.48
C GLY A 302 -20.49 7.99 13.61
N PRO A 303 -20.45 9.27 13.91
CA PRO A 303 -21.67 10.09 14.05
C PRO A 303 -22.52 10.14 12.77
N VAL A 304 -21.90 10.07 11.60
CA VAL A 304 -22.57 10.21 10.31
C VAL A 304 -22.72 8.86 9.60
N ARG A 305 -21.67 8.04 9.57
CA ARG A 305 -21.67 6.78 8.83
C ARG A 305 -20.69 5.74 9.37
N ALA A 306 -20.86 4.49 8.94
CA ALA A 306 -19.84 3.46 9.05
C ALA A 306 -19.05 3.45 7.74
N ILE A 307 -17.76 3.76 7.79
CA ILE A 307 -16.87 3.84 6.62
C ILE A 307 -15.44 3.55 7.07
N GLY A 308 -14.67 2.86 6.24
CA GLY A 308 -13.26 2.62 6.40
C GLY A 308 -12.50 3.01 5.14
N LEU A 309 -11.24 3.35 5.27
CA LEU A 309 -10.36 3.51 4.13
C LEU A 309 -9.82 2.14 3.71
N GLU A 310 -9.35 1.98 2.47
CA GLU A 310 -8.44 0.87 2.15
C GLU A 310 -7.15 1.03 2.96
N HIS A 311 -6.55 -0.07 3.40
CA HIS A 311 -5.28 -0.04 4.10
C HIS A 311 -4.12 0.23 3.14
N VAL A 312 -4.12 -0.46 2.01
CA VAL A 312 -3.16 -0.32 0.91
C VAL A 312 -3.93 -0.36 -0.40
N MET A 313 -3.51 0.48 -1.33
CA MET A 313 -3.92 0.42 -2.72
C MET A 313 -2.70 0.13 -3.57
N ASP A 314 -2.60 -1.07 -4.10
CA ASP A 314 -1.48 -1.45 -4.97
C ASP A 314 -1.60 -0.72 -6.31
N CYS A 315 -0.82 0.35 -6.47
CA CYS A 315 -0.83 1.19 -7.66
C CYS A 315 0.47 1.00 -8.46
N TYR A 316 0.41 0.21 -9.52
CA TYR A 316 1.52 0.06 -10.44
C TYR A 316 1.57 1.21 -11.43
N VAL A 317 2.75 1.80 -11.59
CA VAL A 317 3.05 2.75 -12.65
C VAL A 317 4.11 2.17 -13.60
N ILE A 318 4.03 2.54 -14.86
CA ILE A 318 5.08 2.30 -15.85
C ILE A 318 5.67 3.66 -16.20
N TRP A 319 6.97 3.83 -15.97
CA TRP A 319 7.62 5.09 -16.26
C TRP A 319 7.70 5.34 -17.79
N LYS A 320 7.63 6.61 -18.22
CA LYS A 320 7.86 6.97 -19.62
C LYS A 320 9.28 6.63 -20.12
N PHE A 321 10.23 6.57 -19.19
CA PHE A 321 11.62 6.18 -19.46
C PHE A 321 11.88 4.67 -19.31
N ALA A 322 10.85 3.85 -19.09
CA ALA A 322 10.99 2.40 -19.00
C ALA A 322 11.53 1.80 -20.30
N GLU A 323 12.43 0.83 -20.18
CA GLU A 323 13.08 0.16 -21.31
C GLU A 323 12.15 -0.90 -21.95
N ASN A 324 11.19 -1.46 -21.16
CA ASN A 324 10.29 -2.52 -21.63
C ASN A 324 8.81 -2.26 -21.24
N ILE A 325 8.25 -1.18 -21.79
CA ILE A 325 6.84 -0.77 -21.52
C ILE A 325 5.85 -1.89 -21.86
N GLU A 326 5.98 -2.52 -23.04
CA GLU A 326 5.06 -3.57 -23.48
C GLU A 326 5.18 -4.85 -22.63
N GLY A 327 6.39 -5.19 -22.20
CA GLY A 327 6.60 -6.29 -21.24
C GLY A 327 5.94 -6.00 -19.88
N ALA A 328 6.04 -4.78 -19.38
CA ALA A 328 5.42 -4.35 -18.13
C ALA A 328 3.88 -4.39 -18.22
N LYS A 329 3.28 -3.88 -19.30
CA LYS A 329 1.83 -3.98 -19.54
C LYS A 329 1.35 -5.43 -19.59
N LYS A 330 2.06 -6.26 -20.37
CA LYS A 330 1.75 -7.69 -20.48
C LYS A 330 1.86 -8.38 -19.11
N PHE A 331 2.89 -8.06 -18.33
CA PHE A 331 3.07 -8.60 -16.99
C PHE A 331 1.84 -8.32 -16.11
N LEU A 332 1.34 -7.08 -16.09
CA LEU A 332 0.17 -6.71 -15.30
C LEU A 332 -1.10 -7.46 -15.73
N ILE A 333 -1.35 -7.59 -17.04
CA ILE A 333 -2.51 -8.33 -17.55
C ILE A 333 -2.42 -9.81 -17.15
N ASP A 334 -1.24 -10.41 -17.28
CA ASP A 334 -1.00 -11.80 -16.91
C ASP A 334 -1.07 -11.99 -15.38
N TYR A 335 -0.62 -11.00 -14.60
CA TYR A 335 -0.74 -11.01 -13.13
C TYR A 335 -2.20 -11.04 -12.69
N VAL A 336 -3.04 -10.16 -13.25
CA VAL A 336 -4.50 -10.17 -13.00
C VAL A 336 -5.13 -11.50 -13.40
N SER A 337 -4.68 -12.10 -14.51
CA SER A 337 -5.15 -13.43 -14.96
C SER A 337 -4.84 -14.53 -13.94
N ASN A 338 -3.80 -14.38 -13.16
CA ASN A 338 -3.36 -15.33 -12.12
C ASN A 338 -3.68 -14.88 -10.70
N PHE A 339 -4.51 -13.84 -10.54
CA PHE A 339 -4.69 -13.16 -9.25
C PHE A 339 -5.21 -14.07 -8.15
N ARG A 340 -6.03 -15.08 -8.47
CA ARG A 340 -6.46 -16.06 -7.47
C ARG A 340 -5.27 -16.77 -6.79
N THR A 341 -4.21 -17.06 -7.55
CA THR A 341 -2.99 -17.65 -6.97
C THR A 341 -2.25 -16.65 -6.09
N ALA A 342 -2.18 -15.39 -6.50
CA ALA A 342 -1.62 -14.30 -5.67
C ALA A 342 -2.40 -14.11 -4.36
N PHE A 343 -3.74 -14.09 -4.43
CA PHE A 343 -4.63 -14.00 -3.27
C PHE A 343 -4.40 -15.11 -2.25
N LEU A 344 -4.24 -16.36 -2.73
CA LEU A 344 -3.93 -17.50 -1.86
C LEU A 344 -2.51 -17.44 -1.29
N ALA A 345 -1.53 -17.04 -2.08
CA ALA A 345 -0.14 -16.90 -1.65
C ALA A 345 0.03 -15.77 -0.62
N GLY A 346 -0.70 -14.66 -0.80
CA GLY A 346 -0.81 -13.55 0.15
C GLY A 346 -1.72 -13.82 1.35
N GLU A 347 -2.22 -15.07 1.49
CA GLU A 347 -3.06 -15.48 2.63
C GLU A 347 -4.28 -14.55 2.81
N PHE A 348 -4.91 -14.15 1.71
CA PHE A 348 -6.09 -13.26 1.64
C PHE A 348 -5.82 -11.80 2.03
N TYR A 349 -4.56 -11.36 2.01
CA TYR A 349 -4.21 -9.98 2.38
C TYR A 349 -4.69 -8.98 1.32
N ASP A 350 -4.41 -9.24 0.03
CA ASP A 350 -4.75 -8.37 -1.09
C ASP A 350 -6.03 -8.83 -1.78
N PHE A 351 -7.06 -8.01 -1.72
CA PHE A 351 -8.36 -8.28 -2.34
C PHE A 351 -8.36 -7.85 -3.81
N PRO A 352 -9.04 -8.60 -4.71
CA PRO A 352 -9.01 -8.32 -6.14
C PRO A 352 -9.77 -7.04 -6.50
N CYS A 353 -9.16 -6.18 -7.32
CA CYS A 353 -9.87 -5.08 -7.97
C CYS A 353 -10.77 -5.56 -9.11
N TYR A 354 -10.49 -6.71 -9.69
CA TYR A 354 -11.30 -7.39 -10.70
C TYR A 354 -11.97 -8.63 -10.07
N GLN A 355 -13.21 -8.48 -9.61
CA GLN A 355 -13.90 -9.47 -8.76
C GLN A 355 -13.98 -10.88 -9.35
N LYS A 356 -14.09 -10.99 -10.69
CA LYS A 356 -14.17 -12.30 -11.36
C LYS A 356 -12.89 -13.12 -11.31
N THR A 357 -11.76 -12.53 -10.89
CA THR A 357 -10.48 -13.23 -10.78
C THR A 357 -10.42 -14.16 -9.56
N VAL A 358 -11.25 -13.91 -8.53
CA VAL A 358 -11.38 -14.76 -7.34
C VAL A 358 -12.87 -15.04 -7.07
N PRO A 359 -13.54 -15.86 -7.91
CA PRO A 359 -14.99 -16.05 -7.85
C PRO A 359 -15.45 -16.77 -6.58
N ASP A 360 -14.55 -17.46 -5.91
CA ASP A 360 -14.79 -18.19 -4.66
C ASP A 360 -14.28 -17.43 -3.41
N LEU A 361 -14.00 -16.13 -3.52
CA LEU A 361 -13.47 -15.31 -2.42
C LEU A 361 -14.29 -15.43 -1.14
N ALA A 362 -15.61 -15.23 -1.22
CA ALA A 362 -16.50 -15.33 -0.07
C ALA A 362 -16.41 -16.69 0.63
N LYS A 363 -16.33 -17.80 -0.15
CA LYS A 363 -16.15 -19.14 0.40
C LYS A 363 -14.79 -19.32 1.09
N LEU A 364 -13.73 -18.77 0.51
CA LEU A 364 -12.37 -18.90 1.06
C LEU A 364 -12.24 -18.17 2.40
N ILE A 365 -12.73 -16.93 2.49
CA ILE A 365 -12.64 -16.12 3.73
C ILE A 365 -13.65 -16.53 4.81
N ALA A 366 -14.73 -17.23 4.43
CA ALA A 366 -15.73 -17.72 5.38
C ALA A 366 -15.30 -18.98 6.13
N ASN A 367 -14.27 -19.68 5.66
CA ASN A 367 -13.80 -20.92 6.29
C ASN A 367 -12.32 -21.15 5.99
N ASP A 368 -11.46 -20.43 6.69
CA ASP A 368 -10.01 -20.60 6.62
C ASP A 368 -9.54 -21.50 7.76
N PRO A 369 -9.02 -22.69 7.47
CA PRO A 369 -8.58 -23.64 8.50
C PRO A 369 -7.37 -23.13 9.32
N LYS A 370 -6.67 -22.10 8.88
CA LYS A 370 -5.55 -21.47 9.61
C LYS A 370 -6.03 -20.41 10.62
N ALA A 371 -7.26 -19.91 10.44
CA ALA A 371 -7.80 -18.86 11.30
C ALA A 371 -8.48 -19.42 12.55
N HIS A 372 -8.50 -18.65 13.61
CA HIS A 372 -9.17 -18.98 14.88
C HIS A 372 -10.09 -17.85 15.33
N PRO A 373 -11.43 -17.97 15.21
CA PRO A 373 -12.15 -19.11 14.60
C PRO A 373 -11.95 -19.18 13.07
N PRO A 374 -12.30 -20.28 12.40
CA PRO A 374 -12.12 -20.43 10.94
C PRO A 374 -12.87 -19.41 10.09
N ASP A 375 -13.93 -18.81 10.60
CA ASP A 375 -14.74 -17.77 9.95
C ASP A 375 -14.28 -16.33 10.30
N LYS A 376 -13.14 -16.15 10.94
CA LYS A 376 -12.60 -14.84 11.36
C LYS A 376 -12.62 -13.80 10.23
N TYR A 377 -12.23 -14.20 9.02
CA TYR A 377 -12.12 -13.30 7.87
C TYR A 377 -13.44 -13.08 7.11
N LYS A 378 -14.51 -13.77 7.47
CA LYS A 378 -15.84 -13.58 6.88
C LYS A 378 -16.35 -12.15 7.00
N VAL A 379 -15.89 -11.41 8.00
CA VAL A 379 -16.20 -9.98 8.21
C VAL A 379 -15.81 -9.12 7.00
N LEU A 380 -14.90 -9.59 6.15
CA LEU A 380 -14.42 -8.89 4.95
C LEU A 380 -15.26 -9.19 3.69
N GLU A 381 -16.27 -10.07 3.78
CA GLU A 381 -17.07 -10.50 2.62
C GLU A 381 -17.75 -9.32 1.90
N ASP A 382 -18.19 -8.33 2.66
CA ASP A 382 -18.88 -7.14 2.15
C ASP A 382 -18.02 -5.86 2.22
N VAL A 383 -16.69 -6.00 2.20
CA VAL A 383 -15.75 -4.89 2.34
C VAL A 383 -16.01 -3.73 1.38
N LEU A 384 -16.48 -4.01 0.16
CA LEU A 384 -16.81 -3.00 -0.84
C LEU A 384 -18.00 -2.11 -0.46
N ASN A 385 -18.78 -2.48 0.55
CA ASN A 385 -19.88 -1.67 1.06
C ASN A 385 -19.43 -0.61 2.07
N TRP A 386 -18.20 -0.71 2.59
CA TRP A 386 -17.72 0.19 3.61
C TRP A 386 -16.30 0.71 3.37
N ALA A 387 -15.49 0.05 2.53
CA ALA A 387 -14.15 0.55 2.16
C ALA A 387 -14.24 1.66 1.10
N THR A 388 -13.36 2.64 1.21
CA THR A 388 -13.25 3.74 0.26
C THR A 388 -11.79 4.11 -0.03
N ASN A 389 -11.58 5.00 -1.02
CA ASN A 389 -10.27 5.43 -1.48
C ASN A 389 -9.71 6.63 -0.70
N VAL A 390 -8.40 6.81 -0.76
CA VAL A 390 -7.74 8.08 -0.40
C VAL A 390 -8.26 9.18 -1.31
N GLY A 391 -8.76 10.28 -0.72
CA GLY A 391 -9.42 11.38 -1.43
C GLY A 391 -10.93 11.25 -1.57
N TYR A 392 -11.55 10.27 -0.88
CA TYR A 392 -13.01 10.16 -0.80
C TYR A 392 -13.65 11.51 -0.39
N PRO A 393 -14.82 11.89 -0.99
CA PRO A 393 -15.65 11.15 -1.94
C PRO A 393 -15.21 11.28 -3.41
N GLY A 394 -14.24 12.15 -3.71
CA GLY A 394 -13.71 12.36 -5.05
C GLY A 394 -12.68 11.31 -5.48
N TYR A 395 -12.04 11.58 -6.61
CA TYR A 395 -10.90 10.81 -7.11
C TYR A 395 -9.63 11.18 -6.36
N SER A 396 -8.70 10.25 -6.23
CA SER A 396 -7.34 10.59 -5.81
C SER A 396 -6.70 11.50 -6.85
N ASN A 397 -6.26 12.69 -6.43
CA ASN A 397 -5.64 13.68 -7.30
C ASN A 397 -4.30 14.14 -6.72
N ALA A 398 -3.56 14.94 -7.46
CA ALA A 398 -2.20 15.32 -7.08
C ALA A 398 -2.13 16.14 -5.78
N ALA A 399 -3.17 16.89 -5.42
CA ALA A 399 -3.22 17.60 -4.15
C ALA A 399 -3.42 16.63 -2.99
N ILE A 400 -4.31 15.67 -3.14
CA ILE A 400 -4.56 14.62 -2.13
C ILE A 400 -3.30 13.77 -1.89
N ASP A 401 -2.60 13.38 -2.95
CA ASP A 401 -1.35 12.63 -2.86
C ASP A 401 -0.25 13.42 -2.14
N GLU A 402 -0.09 14.73 -2.45
CA GLU A 402 0.88 15.57 -1.72
C GLU A 402 0.49 15.75 -0.25
N ILE A 403 -0.78 15.96 0.08
CA ILE A 403 -1.27 16.03 1.46
C ILE A 403 -0.98 14.72 2.20
N TYR A 404 -1.15 13.59 1.52
CA TYR A 404 -0.87 12.27 2.07
C TYR A 404 0.63 12.10 2.36
N ASN A 405 1.50 12.34 1.39
CA ASN A 405 2.95 12.14 1.49
C ASN A 405 3.68 13.18 2.37
N THR A 406 3.07 14.35 2.59
CA THR A 406 3.61 15.38 3.50
C THR A 406 2.99 15.32 4.90
N TRP A 407 2.16 14.33 5.16
CA TRP A 407 1.59 14.02 6.46
C TRP A 407 0.75 15.14 7.09
N VAL A 408 0.14 16.01 6.28
CA VAL A 408 -0.60 17.19 6.77
C VAL A 408 -1.66 16.81 7.79
N LEU A 409 -2.48 15.79 7.50
CA LEU A 409 -3.54 15.35 8.41
C LEU A 409 -2.97 14.65 9.64
N ASN A 410 -1.94 13.81 9.48
CA ASN A 410 -1.27 13.16 10.60
C ASN A 410 -0.78 14.19 11.62
N VAL A 411 -0.11 15.26 11.13
CA VAL A 411 0.40 16.38 11.96
C VAL A 411 -0.75 17.12 12.62
N MET A 412 -1.83 17.41 11.91
CA MET A 412 -3.02 18.07 12.44
C MET A 412 -3.59 17.32 13.66
N PHE A 413 -3.86 16.03 13.51
CA PHE A 413 -4.40 15.21 14.59
C PHE A 413 -3.41 15.03 15.74
N ALA A 414 -2.12 14.81 15.43
CA ALA A 414 -1.09 14.66 16.44
C ALA A 414 -0.89 15.93 17.31
N LYS A 415 -0.88 17.12 16.70
CA LYS A 415 -0.77 18.39 17.43
C LYS A 415 -1.95 18.59 18.40
N ALA A 416 -3.16 18.35 17.93
CA ALA A 416 -4.36 18.49 18.77
C ALA A 416 -4.38 17.44 19.90
N ALA A 417 -4.05 16.18 19.58
CA ALA A 417 -4.05 15.10 20.57
C ALA A 417 -2.98 15.30 21.66
N SER A 418 -1.77 15.71 21.27
CA SER A 418 -0.69 15.98 22.22
C SER A 418 -0.86 17.27 23.02
N GLY A 419 -1.81 18.14 22.66
CA GLY A 419 -1.96 19.47 23.27
C GLY A 419 -0.96 20.51 22.77
N ALA A 420 -0.18 20.20 21.72
CA ALA A 420 0.75 21.16 21.12
C ALA A 420 0.03 22.32 20.40
N ALA A 421 -1.23 22.13 20.01
CA ALA A 421 -2.12 23.14 19.49
C ALA A 421 -3.56 22.84 19.95
N SER A 422 -4.43 23.84 20.00
CA SER A 422 -5.87 23.61 20.12
C SER A 422 -6.41 22.91 18.86
N PRO A 423 -7.56 22.21 18.93
CA PRO A 423 -8.19 21.64 17.75
C PRO A 423 -8.43 22.66 16.64
N GLU A 424 -8.81 23.88 16.99
CA GLU A 424 -9.07 24.99 16.08
C GLU A 424 -7.79 25.48 15.40
N GLU A 425 -6.69 25.64 16.15
CA GLU A 425 -5.37 26.02 15.62
C GLU A 425 -4.82 24.93 14.70
N ALA A 426 -4.88 23.66 15.12
CA ALA A 426 -4.43 22.53 14.30
C ALA A 426 -5.19 22.43 12.96
N LEU A 427 -6.50 22.63 12.96
CA LEU A 427 -7.31 22.70 11.75
C LEU A 427 -6.90 23.88 10.85
N SER A 428 -6.75 25.07 11.43
CA SER A 428 -6.37 26.29 10.67
C SER A 428 -5.00 26.13 9.98
N GLU A 429 -4.01 25.55 10.67
CA GLU A 429 -2.69 25.28 10.09
C GLU A 429 -2.76 24.26 8.94
N ALA A 430 -3.51 23.17 9.13
CA ALA A 430 -3.69 22.15 8.11
C ALA A 430 -4.42 22.69 6.89
N GLU A 431 -5.50 23.46 7.09
CA GLU A 431 -6.24 24.11 6.01
C GLU A 431 -5.36 25.08 5.20
N ALA A 432 -4.54 25.87 5.85
CA ALA A 432 -3.59 26.76 5.18
C ALA A 432 -2.56 25.98 4.33
N ALA A 433 -2.09 24.84 4.83
CA ALA A 433 -1.21 23.95 4.07
C ALA A 433 -1.95 23.33 2.86
N CYS A 434 -3.16 22.82 3.06
CA CYS A 434 -3.99 22.24 2.00
C CYS A 434 -4.34 23.28 0.91
N LYS A 435 -4.66 24.53 1.27
CA LYS A 435 -4.91 25.61 0.30
C LYS A 435 -3.70 25.85 -0.61
N ARG A 436 -2.49 25.89 -0.06
CA ARG A 436 -1.26 26.05 -0.86
C ARG A 436 -1.06 24.87 -1.80
N ILE A 437 -1.26 23.64 -1.30
CA ILE A 437 -1.09 22.42 -2.09
C ILE A 437 -2.13 22.36 -3.21
N PHE A 438 -3.41 22.57 -2.91
CA PHE A 438 -4.47 22.60 -3.93
C PHE A 438 -4.24 23.70 -4.98
N GLY A 439 -3.83 24.90 -4.57
CA GLY A 439 -3.47 25.99 -5.49
C GLY A 439 -2.39 25.57 -6.47
N LYS A 440 -1.26 25.05 -5.95
CA LYS A 440 -0.15 24.53 -6.77
C LYS A 440 -0.58 23.53 -7.83
N TRP A 441 -1.44 22.56 -7.48
CA TRP A 441 -1.84 21.51 -8.40
C TRP A 441 -3.00 21.92 -9.35
N LYS A 442 -3.85 22.88 -8.94
CA LYS A 442 -4.81 23.55 -9.83
C LYS A 442 -4.10 24.32 -10.94
N ASP A 443 -3.03 25.07 -10.59
CA ASP A 443 -2.22 25.81 -11.56
C ASP A 443 -1.57 24.88 -12.61
N LYS A 444 -1.34 23.62 -12.26
CA LYS A 444 -0.83 22.58 -13.16
C LYS A 444 -1.93 21.82 -13.92
N GLY A 445 -3.20 22.05 -13.64
CA GLY A 445 -4.33 21.36 -14.27
C GLY A 445 -4.50 19.90 -13.84
N LEU A 446 -3.95 19.50 -12.67
CA LEU A 446 -4.00 18.13 -12.15
C LEU A 446 -5.03 17.95 -11.02
N VAL A 447 -5.79 19.01 -10.71
CA VAL A 447 -6.90 19.03 -9.74
C VAL A 447 -8.09 19.74 -10.32
#